data_ca07165413d35ef603dedced63528a3e
#
_entry.id   ca07165413d35ef603dedced63528a3e
#
_cell.length_a   1.000
_cell.length_b   1.000
_cell.length_c   1.000
_cell.angle_alpha   90.00
_cell.angle_beta   90.00
_cell.angle_gamma   90.00
#
_symmetry.space_group_name_H-M   'P 1'
#
loop_
_entity.id
_entity.type
_entity.pdbx_description
1 polymer ?
#
loop_
_entity_poly.entity_id
_entity_poly.type
_entity_poly.pdbx_seq_one_letter_code
_entity_poly.pdbx_strand_id
1 'polypeptide(L)'
;MTKQKKFITCDGNQAAAHISYMFSEVAAIYPITPSSTMAEYVDEWAAAGRKNIFGETVLVQEMQSEGGAAGAVHGSLQAGALTTTYTASQGLLLMIPNMYKIAGEFLPCVFHVSARTLASHALCIFGDHQDVMSARQTGFAMLAEGSVQEVMDLAGVAHLATIKARVPFMNFFDGFRTSHEIQKIEMLENEDLAPLVDQEALAEFRARALNPMNPVARGMAENPDHFFQHRESCNNYYEAVPAIVEEYMNEISKITGRKYGLFDYYGAEDAERVIIAMGSVTEAAREAIDYLTSQGEKVGLVAVHLYRPFSAKHFLAAVPKTAKTIAVLDRTKEPGANGEPLYLDVKDCFYGACLLYTSD
;
A
#
# COMPACT_ATOMS: atom_id res chain seq x y z
N MET A 1 2.53 -1.25 -32.82
CA MET A 1 3.08 -2.59 -32.59
C MET A 1 2.79 -2.92 -31.14
N THR A 2 2.12 -4.00 -30.84
CA THR A 2 1.93 -4.46 -29.44
C THR A 2 3.31 -4.81 -28.87
N LYS A 3 3.69 -4.19 -27.75
CA LYS A 3 4.94 -4.50 -27.02
C LYS A 3 4.94 -6.00 -26.69
N GLN A 4 6.07 -6.66 -26.92
CA GLN A 4 6.21 -8.07 -26.52
C GLN A 4 6.25 -8.12 -24.98
N LYS A 5 5.32 -8.86 -24.39
CA LYS A 5 5.26 -9.06 -22.95
C LYS A 5 6.50 -9.80 -22.45
N LYS A 6 7.11 -9.30 -21.40
CA LYS A 6 8.26 -9.93 -20.74
C LYS A 6 7.80 -10.60 -19.45
N PHE A 7 8.28 -11.82 -19.22
CA PHE A 7 7.91 -12.60 -18.03
C PHE A 7 9.14 -12.87 -17.18
N ILE A 8 8.95 -12.90 -15.88
CA ILE A 8 9.95 -13.29 -14.88
C ILE A 8 9.34 -14.31 -13.93
N THR A 9 10.17 -15.20 -13.42
CA THR A 9 9.82 -16.09 -12.30
C THR A 9 10.46 -15.51 -11.04
N CYS A 10 9.64 -15.02 -10.12
CA CYS A 10 10.11 -14.35 -8.91
C CYS A 10 9.11 -14.51 -7.78
N ASP A 11 9.48 -14.06 -6.59
CA ASP A 11 8.58 -13.91 -5.45
C ASP A 11 8.07 -12.47 -5.28
N GLY A 12 7.17 -12.26 -4.31
CA GLY A 12 6.59 -10.95 -4.04
C GLY A 12 7.62 -9.92 -3.58
N ASN A 13 8.63 -10.32 -2.82
CA ASN A 13 9.70 -9.42 -2.41
C ASN A 13 10.52 -8.93 -3.60
N GLN A 14 10.86 -9.82 -4.54
CA GLN A 14 11.58 -9.43 -5.75
C GLN A 14 10.73 -8.53 -6.65
N ALA A 15 9.41 -8.80 -6.75
CA ALA A 15 8.49 -7.96 -7.51
C ALA A 15 8.39 -6.54 -6.92
N ALA A 16 8.21 -6.42 -5.59
CA ALA A 16 8.19 -5.13 -4.89
C ALA A 16 9.51 -4.38 -5.02
N ALA A 17 10.64 -5.07 -4.80
CA ALA A 17 11.98 -4.48 -4.95
C ALA A 17 12.22 -3.95 -6.37
N HIS A 18 11.78 -4.71 -7.38
CA HIS A 18 11.95 -4.33 -8.78
C HIS A 18 11.24 -3.00 -9.12
N ILE A 19 10.00 -2.84 -8.67
CA ILE A 19 9.24 -1.61 -8.88
C ILE A 19 9.77 -0.47 -8.02
N SER A 20 10.01 -0.71 -6.73
CA SER A 20 10.51 0.33 -5.84
C SER A 20 11.86 0.90 -6.29
N TYR A 21 12.74 0.06 -6.83
CA TYR A 21 14.03 0.49 -7.40
C TYR A 21 13.83 1.52 -8.51
N MET A 22 12.81 1.34 -9.36
CA MET A 22 12.54 2.26 -10.46
C MET A 22 12.24 3.68 -9.99
N PHE A 23 11.50 3.82 -8.89
CA PHE A 23 11.02 5.12 -8.39
C PHE A 23 11.88 5.74 -7.30
N SER A 24 12.87 5.02 -6.79
CA SER A 24 13.68 5.48 -5.66
C SER A 24 14.98 6.13 -6.11
N GLU A 25 15.30 7.26 -5.50
CA GLU A 25 16.64 7.88 -5.56
C GLU A 25 17.47 7.41 -4.35
N VAL A 26 16.80 7.15 -3.21
CA VAL A 26 17.42 6.62 -1.99
C VAL A 26 16.60 5.45 -1.45
N ALA A 27 17.28 4.43 -0.94
CA ALA A 27 16.70 3.38 -0.12
C ALA A 27 17.40 3.37 1.24
N ALA A 28 16.68 3.71 2.31
CA ALA A 28 17.19 3.63 3.67
C ALA A 28 16.68 2.34 4.30
N ILE A 29 17.59 1.42 4.63
CA ILE A 29 17.22 0.05 4.96
C ILE A 29 17.72 -0.37 6.35
N TYR A 30 17.00 -1.29 6.96
CA TYR A 30 17.45 -2.15 8.06
C TYR A 30 16.70 -3.47 7.93
N PRO A 31 17.33 -4.52 7.39
CA PRO A 31 16.64 -5.74 7.00
C PRO A 31 15.99 -6.47 8.17
N ILE A 32 14.74 -6.89 7.97
CA ILE A 32 13.97 -7.72 8.89
C ILE A 32 13.18 -8.79 8.12
N THR A 33 13.20 -10.04 8.62
CA THR A 33 12.41 -11.14 8.02
C THR A 33 10.90 -10.89 8.18
N PRO A 34 10.06 -11.08 7.15
CA PRO A 34 10.36 -11.67 5.83
C PRO A 34 10.68 -10.65 4.71
N SER A 35 10.86 -9.38 5.03
CA SER A 35 11.08 -8.31 4.04
C SER A 35 12.55 -8.13 3.63
N SER A 36 13.51 -8.82 4.27
CA SER A 36 14.96 -8.64 4.08
C SER A 36 15.38 -8.70 2.62
N THR A 37 14.87 -9.67 1.86
CA THR A 37 15.25 -9.89 0.47
C THR A 37 14.90 -8.73 -0.45
N MET A 38 13.90 -7.88 -0.13
CA MET A 38 13.66 -6.65 -0.88
C MET A 38 14.87 -5.71 -0.81
N ALA A 39 15.39 -5.49 0.39
CA ALA A 39 16.56 -4.65 0.61
C ALA A 39 17.81 -5.24 -0.05
N GLU A 40 18.01 -6.56 0.05
CA GLU A 40 19.13 -7.28 -0.57
C GLU A 40 19.13 -7.15 -2.10
N TYR A 41 17.99 -7.32 -2.78
CA TYR A 41 17.87 -7.09 -4.22
C TYR A 41 18.21 -5.65 -4.61
N VAL A 42 17.70 -4.68 -3.87
CA VAL A 42 17.95 -3.26 -4.17
C VAL A 42 19.43 -2.92 -4.01
N ASP A 43 20.08 -3.43 -2.97
CA ASP A 43 21.51 -3.23 -2.75
C ASP A 43 22.36 -3.90 -3.85
N GLU A 44 22.05 -5.16 -4.21
CA GLU A 44 22.70 -5.87 -5.31
C GLU A 44 22.59 -5.09 -6.63
N TRP A 45 21.39 -4.63 -6.98
CA TRP A 45 21.18 -3.89 -8.23
C TRP A 45 21.84 -2.52 -8.22
N ALA A 46 21.89 -1.84 -7.07
CA ALA A 46 22.62 -0.59 -6.92
C ALA A 46 24.12 -0.79 -7.09
N ALA A 47 24.69 -1.83 -6.45
CA ALA A 47 26.09 -2.21 -6.62
C ALA A 47 26.43 -2.60 -8.07
N ALA A 48 25.50 -3.22 -8.81
CA ALA A 48 25.63 -3.52 -10.23
C ALA A 48 25.45 -2.29 -11.15
N GLY A 49 25.12 -1.12 -10.63
CA GLY A 49 24.94 0.12 -11.39
C GLY A 49 23.64 0.21 -12.19
N ARG A 50 22.60 -0.58 -11.84
CA ARG A 50 21.27 -0.48 -12.44
C ARG A 50 20.74 0.95 -12.32
N LYS A 51 20.06 1.43 -13.36
CA LYS A 51 19.47 2.77 -13.38
C LYS A 51 17.98 2.73 -13.07
N ASN A 52 17.52 3.70 -12.27
CA ASN A 52 16.11 3.98 -12.02
C ASN A 52 15.48 4.74 -13.21
N ILE A 53 14.20 5.11 -13.12
CA ILE A 53 13.50 5.87 -14.16
C ILE A 53 14.04 7.29 -14.36
N PHE A 54 14.82 7.81 -13.41
CA PHE A 54 15.47 9.13 -13.48
C PHE A 54 16.88 9.06 -14.07
N GLY A 55 17.36 7.87 -14.44
CA GLY A 55 18.69 7.63 -15.00
C GLY A 55 19.81 7.57 -13.96
N GLU A 56 19.47 7.50 -12.67
CA GLU A 56 20.41 7.46 -11.56
C GLU A 56 20.49 6.05 -10.92
N THR A 57 21.59 5.76 -10.26
CA THR A 57 21.71 4.57 -9.40
C THR A 57 21.16 4.89 -8.02
N VAL A 58 20.35 4.01 -7.46
CA VAL A 58 19.78 4.20 -6.13
C VAL A 58 20.87 4.25 -5.08
N LEU A 59 20.86 5.26 -4.22
CA LEU A 59 21.72 5.34 -3.05
C LEU A 59 21.14 4.45 -1.94
N VAL A 60 21.77 3.32 -1.67
CA VAL A 60 21.37 2.41 -0.59
C VAL A 60 22.15 2.72 0.67
N GLN A 61 21.42 2.95 1.77
CA GLN A 61 22.03 3.24 3.06
C GLN A 61 21.47 2.31 4.12
N GLU A 62 22.26 1.39 4.60
CA GLU A 62 21.93 0.58 5.78
C GLU A 62 22.11 1.40 7.06
N MET A 63 21.07 1.33 7.90
CA MET A 63 21.01 2.07 9.16
C MET A 63 21.25 1.11 10.36
N GLN A 64 21.25 1.63 11.57
CA GLN A 64 21.48 0.84 12.78
C GLN A 64 20.17 0.29 13.41
N SER A 65 19.02 0.70 12.92
CA SER A 65 17.68 0.23 13.34
C SER A 65 16.62 0.70 12.36
N GLU A 66 15.44 0.10 12.42
CA GLU A 66 14.29 0.52 11.61
C GLU A 66 13.87 1.97 11.93
N GLY A 67 13.93 2.38 13.20
CA GLY A 67 13.70 3.78 13.58
C GLY A 67 14.71 4.73 12.95
N GLY A 68 15.98 4.30 12.88
CA GLY A 68 17.04 5.03 12.17
C GLY A 68 16.78 5.10 10.66
N ALA A 69 16.34 3.98 10.04
CA ALA A 69 15.96 3.94 8.64
C ALA A 69 14.81 4.91 8.34
N ALA A 70 13.75 4.90 9.15
CA ALA A 70 12.63 5.84 9.00
C ALA A 70 13.05 7.31 9.18
N GLY A 71 14.00 7.59 10.09
CA GLY A 71 14.60 8.91 10.26
C GLY A 71 15.38 9.35 9.03
N ALA A 72 16.16 8.45 8.43
CA ALA A 72 16.88 8.69 7.18
C ALA A 72 15.91 8.92 6.00
N VAL A 73 14.83 8.13 5.89
CA VAL A 73 13.75 8.35 4.90
C VAL A 73 13.19 9.77 5.06
N HIS A 74 12.80 10.17 6.29
CA HIS A 74 12.26 11.50 6.54
C HIS A 74 13.24 12.60 6.11
N GLY A 75 14.52 12.50 6.52
CA GLY A 75 15.54 13.49 6.17
C GLY A 75 15.81 13.58 4.67
N SER A 76 15.88 12.45 3.99
CA SER A 76 16.08 12.36 2.54
C SER A 76 14.91 12.98 1.76
N LEU A 77 13.66 12.68 2.17
CA LEU A 77 12.46 13.30 1.59
C LEU A 77 12.44 14.82 1.80
N GLN A 78 12.86 15.30 2.98
CA GLN A 78 13.01 16.74 3.24
C GLN A 78 14.06 17.39 2.33
N ALA A 79 15.08 16.65 1.91
CA ALA A 79 16.07 17.10 0.94
C ALA A 79 15.58 17.01 -0.52
N GLY A 80 14.36 16.50 -0.77
CA GLY A 80 13.74 16.44 -2.10
C GLY A 80 14.09 15.20 -2.91
N ALA A 81 14.63 14.15 -2.27
CA ALA A 81 14.90 12.86 -2.91
C ALA A 81 13.76 11.86 -2.63
N LEU A 82 13.23 11.22 -3.67
CA LEU A 82 12.26 10.14 -3.52
C LEU A 82 12.91 8.95 -2.83
N THR A 83 12.36 8.58 -1.69
CA THR A 83 13.00 7.60 -0.79
C THR A 83 12.03 6.51 -0.40
N THR A 84 12.50 5.26 -0.36
CA THR A 84 11.74 4.09 0.07
C THR A 84 12.44 3.33 1.19
N THR A 85 11.69 2.45 1.86
CA THR A 85 12.20 1.49 2.84
C THR A 85 11.40 0.20 2.81
N TYR A 86 11.97 -0.86 3.38
CA TYR A 86 11.42 -2.22 3.43
C TYR A 86 11.41 -2.69 4.86
N THR A 87 10.27 -3.18 5.34
CA THR A 87 10.14 -3.55 6.75
C THR A 87 9.04 -4.57 7.01
N ALA A 88 8.92 -5.00 8.25
CA ALA A 88 7.88 -5.90 8.75
C ALA A 88 7.77 -5.80 10.27
N SER A 89 6.63 -6.21 10.84
CA SER A 89 6.49 -6.53 12.27
C SER A 89 6.96 -5.41 13.21
N GLN A 90 7.78 -5.74 14.23
CA GLN A 90 8.33 -4.75 15.17
C GLN A 90 9.13 -3.65 14.49
N GLY A 91 9.76 -3.95 13.35
CA GLY A 91 10.47 -2.95 12.55
C GLY A 91 9.53 -1.82 12.09
N LEU A 92 8.35 -2.18 11.56
CA LEU A 92 7.33 -1.18 11.20
C LEU A 92 6.87 -0.37 12.40
N LEU A 93 6.71 -1.00 13.57
CA LEU A 93 6.30 -0.30 14.79
C LEU A 93 7.34 0.73 15.24
N LEU A 94 8.62 0.43 15.09
CA LEU A 94 9.71 1.37 15.38
C LEU A 94 9.74 2.57 14.43
N MET A 95 9.12 2.45 13.24
CA MET A 95 9.02 3.53 12.26
C MET A 95 7.83 4.49 12.52
N ILE A 96 6.82 4.08 13.30
CA ILE A 96 5.56 4.81 13.50
C ILE A 96 5.77 6.30 13.84
N PRO A 97 6.64 6.72 14.76
CA PRO A 97 6.84 8.14 15.06
C PRO A 97 7.25 8.97 13.83
N ASN A 98 8.14 8.42 12.98
CA ASN A 98 8.55 9.07 11.75
C ASN A 98 7.47 9.00 10.67
N MET A 99 6.66 7.93 10.62
CA MET A 99 5.52 7.83 9.70
C MET A 99 4.52 8.97 9.93
N TYR A 100 4.18 9.29 11.18
CA TYR A 100 3.34 10.45 11.49
C TYR A 100 3.94 11.76 10.99
N LYS A 101 5.27 11.93 11.09
CA LYS A 101 5.97 13.12 10.58
C LYS A 101 5.93 13.20 9.06
N ILE A 102 6.25 12.11 8.38
CA ILE A 102 6.24 12.01 6.92
C ILE A 102 4.84 12.32 6.37
N ALA A 103 3.80 11.71 6.96
CA ALA A 103 2.42 11.94 6.55
C ALA A 103 1.95 13.37 6.83
N GLY A 104 2.25 13.90 8.03
CA GLY A 104 1.86 15.26 8.43
C GLY A 104 2.54 16.36 7.61
N GLU A 105 3.66 16.07 6.98
CA GLU A 105 4.40 17.00 6.12
C GLU A 105 4.15 16.77 4.63
N PHE A 106 3.24 15.85 4.27
CA PHE A 106 2.86 15.51 2.88
C PHE A 106 4.07 15.17 2.01
N LEU A 107 4.93 14.29 2.53
CA LEU A 107 6.13 13.83 1.84
C LEU A 107 5.83 12.52 1.08
N PRO A 108 5.99 12.49 -0.25
CA PRO A 108 5.69 11.31 -1.06
C PRO A 108 6.73 10.22 -0.85
N CYS A 109 6.32 9.06 -0.40
CA CYS A 109 7.16 7.87 -0.31
C CYS A 109 6.31 6.59 -0.28
N VAL A 110 6.95 5.45 -0.49
CA VAL A 110 6.33 4.15 -0.31
C VAL A 110 7.16 3.32 0.66
N PHE A 111 6.50 2.80 1.70
CA PHE A 111 7.03 1.75 2.57
C PHE A 111 6.51 0.41 2.07
N HIS A 112 7.39 -0.51 1.69
CA HIS A 112 7.02 -1.85 1.31
C HIS A 112 7.08 -2.78 2.52
N VAL A 113 5.97 -3.46 2.79
CA VAL A 113 5.83 -4.27 4.01
C VAL A 113 5.43 -5.69 3.66
N SER A 114 6.31 -6.66 3.95
CA SER A 114 5.93 -8.07 3.99
C SER A 114 5.29 -8.36 5.35
N ALA A 115 3.97 -8.16 5.43
CA ALA A 115 3.23 -8.11 6.69
C ALA A 115 3.41 -9.37 7.54
N ARG A 116 3.69 -9.19 8.82
CA ARG A 116 4.06 -10.26 9.76
C ARG A 116 3.46 -10.01 11.14
N THR A 117 3.20 -11.12 11.89
CA THR A 117 2.77 -11.08 13.28
C THR A 117 3.69 -10.19 14.14
N LEU A 118 3.12 -9.63 15.21
CA LEU A 118 3.89 -8.98 16.27
C LEU A 118 4.24 -9.98 17.36
N ALA A 119 5.47 -9.92 17.87
CA ALA A 119 5.83 -10.66 19.05
C ALA A 119 5.03 -10.15 20.26
N SER A 120 4.30 -11.06 20.92
CA SER A 120 3.49 -10.78 22.10
C SER A 120 3.70 -11.85 23.16
N HIS A 121 2.79 -12.85 23.28
CA HIS A 121 2.99 -14.02 24.16
C HIS A 121 4.07 -14.98 23.64
N ALA A 122 4.33 -14.94 22.33
CA ALA A 122 5.38 -15.71 21.66
C ALA A 122 5.83 -14.98 20.38
N LEU A 123 6.97 -15.38 19.85
CA LEU A 123 7.42 -14.94 18.52
C LEU A 123 6.82 -15.88 17.47
N CYS A 124 6.19 -15.29 16.46
CA CYS A 124 5.84 -15.95 15.21
C CYS A 124 6.33 -15.05 14.05
N ILE A 125 6.90 -15.63 13.01
CA ILE A 125 7.43 -14.86 11.88
C ILE A 125 6.55 -14.91 10.63
N PHE A 126 5.45 -15.69 10.67
CA PHE A 126 4.55 -15.85 9.52
C PHE A 126 3.64 -14.66 9.29
N GLY A 127 3.06 -14.62 8.07
CA GLY A 127 2.22 -13.56 7.58
C GLY A 127 0.96 -13.34 8.43
N ASP A 128 0.75 -12.06 8.76
CA ASP A 128 -0.36 -11.55 9.55
C ASP A 128 -0.41 -10.03 9.32
N HIS A 129 -1.55 -9.41 9.56
CA HIS A 129 -1.71 -7.97 9.37
C HIS A 129 -1.60 -7.16 10.68
N GLN A 130 -1.14 -7.72 11.78
CA GLN A 130 -1.03 -7.00 13.07
C GLN A 130 -0.13 -5.76 12.97
N ASP A 131 0.98 -5.85 12.25
CA ASP A 131 1.93 -4.77 12.08
C ASP A 131 1.34 -3.61 11.28
N VAL A 132 0.80 -3.88 10.08
CA VAL A 132 0.19 -2.85 9.22
C VAL A 132 -1.06 -2.25 9.88
N MET A 133 -1.85 -3.04 10.57
CA MET A 133 -3.02 -2.54 11.31
C MET A 133 -2.63 -1.65 12.50
N SER A 134 -1.49 -1.92 13.14
CA SER A 134 -0.95 -1.04 14.19
C SER A 134 -0.50 0.32 13.62
N ALA A 135 -0.09 0.37 12.36
CA ALA A 135 0.35 1.58 11.68
C ALA A 135 -0.78 2.32 10.92
N ARG A 136 -2.01 1.79 10.86
CA ARG A 136 -3.12 2.32 10.05
C ARG A 136 -3.53 3.77 10.37
N GLN A 137 -3.17 4.26 11.56
CA GLN A 137 -3.52 5.61 12.02
C GLN A 137 -2.45 6.66 11.69
N THR A 138 -1.32 6.27 11.09
CA THR A 138 -0.18 7.16 10.87
C THR A 138 -0.41 8.22 9.79
N GLY A 139 -1.44 8.03 8.95
CA GLY A 139 -1.72 8.86 7.80
C GLY A 139 -1.10 8.34 6.50
N PHE A 140 -0.48 7.17 6.51
CA PHE A 140 -0.12 6.48 5.28
C PHE A 140 -1.37 5.92 4.60
N ALA A 141 -1.49 6.13 3.29
CA ALA A 141 -2.43 5.36 2.49
C ALA A 141 -1.97 3.89 2.47
N MET A 142 -2.92 2.95 2.45
CA MET A 142 -2.60 1.53 2.58
C MET A 142 -3.15 0.76 1.39
N LEU A 143 -2.24 0.16 0.62
CA LEU A 143 -2.56 -0.65 -0.55
C LEU A 143 -2.14 -2.10 -0.29
N ALA A 144 -3.09 -3.03 -0.45
CA ALA A 144 -2.93 -4.45 -0.14
C ALA A 144 -2.92 -5.29 -1.42
N GLU A 145 -2.00 -6.25 -1.50
CA GLU A 145 -1.89 -7.17 -2.62
C GLU A 145 -2.08 -8.63 -2.19
N GLY A 146 -2.78 -9.40 -3.03
CA GLY A 146 -3.08 -10.81 -2.79
C GLY A 146 -2.12 -11.79 -3.47
N SER A 147 -1.48 -11.40 -4.58
CA SER A 147 -0.60 -12.26 -5.38
C SER A 147 0.69 -11.56 -5.80
N VAL A 148 1.67 -12.33 -6.26
CA VAL A 148 2.96 -11.79 -6.77
C VAL A 148 2.75 -10.88 -7.99
N GLN A 149 1.76 -11.18 -8.84
CA GLN A 149 1.44 -10.30 -9.96
C GLN A 149 0.81 -9.00 -9.50
N GLU A 150 -0.08 -9.04 -8.50
CA GLU A 150 -0.63 -7.83 -7.91
C GLU A 150 0.45 -6.96 -7.28
N VAL A 151 1.43 -7.56 -6.59
CA VAL A 151 2.59 -6.82 -6.05
C VAL A 151 3.35 -6.08 -7.14
N MET A 152 3.62 -6.72 -8.29
CA MET A 152 4.29 -6.07 -9.42
C MET A 152 3.49 -4.85 -9.93
N ASP A 153 2.20 -5.02 -10.11
CA ASP A 153 1.34 -4.01 -10.74
C ASP A 153 0.97 -2.87 -9.77
N LEU A 154 0.55 -3.23 -8.54
CA LEU A 154 0.03 -2.24 -7.58
C LEU A 154 1.15 -1.49 -6.83
N ALA A 155 2.35 -2.06 -6.69
CA ALA A 155 3.49 -1.28 -6.25
C ALA A 155 3.76 -0.09 -7.19
N GLY A 156 3.60 -0.28 -8.51
CA GLY A 156 3.66 0.82 -9.48
C GLY A 156 2.60 1.89 -9.22
N VAL A 157 1.37 1.46 -8.95
CA VAL A 157 0.27 2.37 -8.56
C VAL A 157 0.63 3.15 -7.30
N ALA A 158 1.16 2.49 -6.25
CA ALA A 158 1.52 3.15 -5.00
C ALA A 158 2.58 4.26 -5.22
N HIS A 159 3.62 3.98 -6.00
CA HIS A 159 4.68 4.96 -6.30
C HIS A 159 4.17 6.13 -7.15
N LEU A 160 3.35 5.88 -8.14
CA LEU A 160 2.76 6.94 -8.96
C LEU A 160 1.77 7.78 -8.14
N ALA A 161 0.91 7.13 -7.37
CA ALA A 161 -0.10 7.79 -6.56
C ALA A 161 0.51 8.65 -5.44
N THR A 162 1.56 8.20 -4.76
CA THR A 162 2.19 8.98 -3.68
C THR A 162 2.76 10.31 -4.21
N ILE A 163 3.35 10.31 -5.41
CA ILE A 163 3.89 11.52 -6.03
C ILE A 163 2.75 12.53 -6.29
N LYS A 164 1.66 12.08 -6.92
CA LYS A 164 0.53 12.93 -7.30
C LYS A 164 -0.29 13.38 -6.09
N ALA A 165 -0.59 12.47 -5.17
CA ALA A 165 -1.42 12.75 -3.99
C ALA A 165 -0.68 13.49 -2.89
N ARG A 166 0.65 13.45 -2.86
CA ARG A 166 1.49 13.94 -1.75
C ARG A 166 1.22 13.23 -0.42
N VAL A 167 0.53 12.09 -0.46
CA VAL A 167 0.26 11.24 0.69
C VAL A 167 1.20 10.04 0.61
N PRO A 168 1.95 9.70 1.68
CA PRO A 168 2.80 8.53 1.69
C PRO A 168 1.97 7.25 1.66
N PHE A 169 2.53 6.18 1.06
CA PHE A 169 1.87 4.89 0.95
C PHE A 169 2.59 3.81 1.73
N MET A 170 1.83 2.92 2.31
CA MET A 170 2.26 1.61 2.79
C MET A 170 1.70 0.58 1.82
N ASN A 171 2.59 -0.01 1.02
CA ASN A 171 2.29 -1.07 0.07
C ASN A 171 2.61 -2.39 0.74
N PHE A 172 1.62 -3.26 0.96
CA PHE A 172 1.82 -4.44 1.79
C PHE A 172 1.17 -5.70 1.24
N PHE A 173 1.83 -6.80 1.48
CA PHE A 173 1.42 -8.14 1.11
C PHE A 173 1.82 -9.13 2.20
N ASP A 174 1.24 -10.33 2.19
CA ASP A 174 1.43 -11.30 3.25
C ASP A 174 2.85 -11.88 3.26
N GLY A 175 3.51 -11.76 4.41
CA GLY A 175 4.81 -12.36 4.66
C GLY A 175 4.77 -13.89 4.56
N PHE A 176 5.83 -14.49 4.02
CA PHE A 176 5.99 -15.91 3.70
C PHE A 176 4.97 -16.52 2.73
N ARG A 177 3.80 -15.93 2.59
CA ARG A 177 2.86 -16.29 1.53
C ARG A 177 3.28 -15.56 0.25
N THR A 178 2.67 -14.43 -0.05
CA THR A 178 3.02 -13.66 -1.26
C THR A 178 4.50 -13.28 -1.33
N SER A 179 5.13 -12.94 -0.18
CA SER A 179 6.53 -12.48 -0.17
C SER A 179 7.55 -13.52 -0.61
N HIS A 180 7.27 -14.83 -0.46
CA HIS A 180 8.17 -15.94 -0.80
C HIS A 180 7.52 -16.96 -1.74
N GLU A 181 6.34 -16.69 -2.25
CA GLU A 181 5.68 -17.52 -3.25
C GLU A 181 6.30 -17.27 -4.62
N ILE A 182 6.82 -18.33 -5.24
CA ILE A 182 7.42 -18.24 -6.57
C ILE A 182 6.35 -18.36 -7.64
N GLN A 183 6.17 -17.29 -8.41
CA GLN A 183 5.22 -17.25 -9.52
C GLN A 183 5.91 -16.78 -10.81
N LYS A 184 5.38 -17.22 -11.95
CA LYS A 184 5.73 -16.64 -13.25
C LYS A 184 4.77 -15.49 -13.53
N ILE A 185 5.28 -14.28 -13.53
CA ILE A 185 4.52 -13.05 -13.69
C ILE A 185 4.96 -12.25 -14.91
N GLU A 186 4.10 -11.38 -15.41
CA GLU A 186 4.46 -10.35 -16.39
C GLU A 186 5.17 -9.21 -15.70
N MET A 187 6.35 -8.85 -16.22
CA MET A 187 7.20 -7.82 -15.64
C MET A 187 6.91 -6.45 -16.28
N LEU A 188 6.72 -5.44 -15.46
CA LEU A 188 6.73 -4.04 -15.88
C LEU A 188 8.18 -3.53 -15.94
N GLU A 189 8.47 -2.64 -16.87
CA GLU A 189 9.80 -2.05 -17.09
C GLU A 189 9.76 -0.53 -16.94
N ASN A 190 10.93 0.10 -16.86
CA ASN A 190 11.06 1.56 -16.76
C ASN A 190 10.24 2.29 -17.84
N GLU A 191 10.26 1.77 -19.06
CA GLU A 191 9.56 2.34 -20.23
C GLU A 191 8.03 2.29 -20.10
N ASP A 192 7.50 1.39 -19.28
CA ASP A 192 6.08 1.28 -19.01
C ASP A 192 5.60 2.31 -17.99
N LEU A 193 6.40 2.57 -16.96
CA LEU A 193 6.01 3.35 -15.80
C LEU A 193 6.51 4.79 -15.84
N ALA A 194 7.68 5.05 -16.40
CA ALA A 194 8.24 6.40 -16.46
C ALA A 194 7.33 7.44 -17.15
N PRO A 195 6.59 7.09 -18.24
CA PRO A 195 5.66 8.04 -18.87
C PRO A 195 4.45 8.38 -18.00
N LEU A 196 4.13 7.60 -16.97
CA LEU A 196 2.99 7.81 -16.08
C LEU A 196 3.32 8.74 -14.90
N VAL A 197 4.60 9.06 -14.69
CA VAL A 197 5.01 9.95 -13.59
C VAL A 197 4.45 11.34 -13.82
N ASP A 198 3.71 11.85 -12.82
CA ASP A 198 3.27 13.25 -12.81
C ASP A 198 4.49 14.17 -12.57
N GLN A 199 5.01 14.72 -13.66
CA GLN A 199 6.23 15.55 -13.66
C GLN A 199 6.02 16.88 -12.95
N GLU A 200 4.80 17.42 -12.95
CA GLU A 200 4.48 18.67 -12.26
C GLU A 200 4.49 18.43 -10.74
N ALA A 201 3.80 17.40 -10.27
CA ALA A 201 3.79 17.02 -8.86
C ALA A 201 5.21 16.69 -8.35
N LEU A 202 6.01 16.00 -9.15
CA LEU A 202 7.42 15.70 -8.83
C LEU A 202 8.26 16.98 -8.72
N ALA A 203 8.10 17.91 -9.66
CA ALA A 203 8.80 19.18 -9.63
C ALA A 203 8.39 20.04 -8.42
N GLU A 204 7.11 20.06 -8.07
CA GLU A 204 6.61 20.71 -6.85
C GLU A 204 7.19 20.08 -5.57
N PHE A 205 7.29 18.75 -5.50
CA PHE A 205 7.93 18.07 -4.39
C PHE A 205 9.38 18.53 -4.22
N ARG A 206 10.16 18.53 -5.30
CA ARG A 206 11.56 18.95 -5.29
C ARG A 206 11.72 20.43 -4.96
N ALA A 207 10.83 21.28 -5.46
CA ALA A 207 10.85 22.72 -5.16
C ALA A 207 10.60 23.04 -3.68
N ARG A 208 9.92 22.14 -2.95
CA ARG A 208 9.68 22.26 -1.52
C ARG A 208 10.82 21.69 -0.65
N ALA A 209 11.87 21.16 -1.25
CA ALA A 209 13.03 20.67 -0.52
C ALA A 209 13.64 21.75 0.39
N LEU A 210 14.19 21.33 1.54
CA LEU A 210 14.94 22.22 2.40
C LEU A 210 16.17 22.77 1.65
N ASN A 211 16.21 24.07 1.48
CA ASN A 211 17.24 24.75 0.71
C ASN A 211 17.70 26.01 1.45
N PRO A 212 19.01 26.16 1.76
CA PRO A 212 19.54 27.35 2.42
C PRO A 212 19.27 28.67 1.64
N MET A 213 19.13 28.59 0.31
CA MET A 213 18.82 29.74 -0.52
C MET A 213 17.33 30.15 -0.48
N ASN A 214 16.46 29.26 -0.04
CA ASN A 214 15.03 29.51 0.20
C ASN A 214 14.62 28.85 1.51
N PRO A 215 15.02 29.43 2.65
CA PRO A 215 14.84 28.83 3.97
C PRO A 215 13.35 28.79 4.35
N VAL A 216 12.90 27.63 4.80
CA VAL A 216 11.55 27.41 5.33
C VAL A 216 11.64 26.68 6.66
N ALA A 217 10.70 26.95 7.58
CA ALA A 217 10.54 26.20 8.81
C ALA A 217 9.36 25.22 8.66
N ARG A 218 9.59 23.97 9.00
CA ARG A 218 8.57 22.90 9.02
C ARG A 218 8.66 22.06 10.27
N GLY A 219 7.55 21.41 10.65
CA GLY A 219 7.53 20.49 11.78
C GLY A 219 7.81 21.15 13.13
N MET A 220 7.54 22.45 13.25
CA MET A 220 7.70 23.23 14.47
C MET A 220 6.60 22.90 15.48
N ALA A 221 6.79 23.36 16.73
CA ALA A 221 5.74 23.30 17.73
C ALA A 221 4.60 24.27 17.40
N GLU A 222 3.38 23.80 17.55
CA GLU A 222 2.16 24.58 17.41
C GLU A 222 1.40 24.58 18.74
N ASN A 223 0.70 25.67 19.01
CA ASN A 223 -0.21 25.76 20.14
C ASN A 223 -1.54 25.04 19.85
N PRO A 224 -2.29 24.62 20.88
CA PRO A 224 -3.55 23.89 20.71
C PRO A 224 -4.61 24.60 19.86
N ASP A 225 -4.57 25.93 19.81
CA ASP A 225 -5.48 26.78 19.05
C ASP A 225 -5.24 26.70 17.52
N HIS A 226 -4.08 26.23 17.06
CA HIS A 226 -3.76 26.06 15.64
C HIS A 226 -3.63 24.59 15.22
N PHE A 227 -3.14 23.73 16.10
CA PHE A 227 -2.80 22.35 15.78
C PHE A 227 -3.97 21.55 15.20
N PHE A 228 -5.18 21.67 15.78
CA PHE A 228 -6.36 20.93 15.32
C PHE A 228 -6.79 21.38 13.93
N GLN A 229 -6.83 22.70 13.67
CA GLN A 229 -7.18 23.25 12.36
C GLN A 229 -6.21 22.79 11.27
N HIS A 230 -4.92 22.73 11.57
CA HIS A 230 -3.93 22.18 10.62
C HIS A 230 -4.15 20.68 10.39
N ARG A 231 -4.51 19.93 11.44
CA ARG A 231 -4.88 18.51 11.25
C ARG A 231 -6.11 18.33 10.38
N GLU A 232 -7.13 19.15 10.52
CA GLU A 232 -8.34 19.12 9.68
C GLU A 232 -8.05 19.52 8.22
N SER A 233 -7.10 20.41 7.97
CA SER A 233 -6.76 20.87 6.62
C SER A 233 -6.19 19.77 5.72
N CYS A 234 -5.81 18.61 6.28
CA CYS A 234 -5.33 17.46 5.51
C CYS A 234 -6.45 16.70 4.78
N ASN A 235 -7.71 16.88 5.17
CA ASN A 235 -8.84 16.07 4.69
C ASN A 235 -8.93 16.04 3.16
N ASN A 236 -8.80 17.17 2.48
CA ASN A 236 -8.86 17.25 1.02
C ASN A 236 -7.84 16.36 0.31
N TYR A 237 -6.64 16.18 0.88
CA TYR A 237 -5.62 15.31 0.32
C TYR A 237 -6.04 13.85 0.39
N TYR A 238 -6.58 13.42 1.54
CA TYR A 238 -7.05 12.04 1.73
C TYR A 238 -8.31 11.72 0.94
N GLU A 239 -9.22 12.68 0.77
CA GLU A 239 -10.41 12.55 -0.06
C GLU A 239 -10.08 12.38 -1.55
N ALA A 240 -8.95 12.92 -2.02
CA ALA A 240 -8.49 12.77 -3.39
C ALA A 240 -7.82 11.41 -3.67
N VAL A 241 -7.26 10.73 -2.65
CA VAL A 241 -6.49 9.49 -2.82
C VAL A 241 -7.25 8.40 -3.57
N PRO A 242 -8.53 8.07 -3.25
CA PRO A 242 -9.25 7.02 -3.95
C PRO A 242 -9.31 7.23 -5.47
N ALA A 243 -9.62 8.46 -5.91
CA ALA A 243 -9.71 8.78 -7.33
C ALA A 243 -8.34 8.72 -8.03
N ILE A 244 -7.28 9.15 -7.36
CA ILE A 244 -5.91 9.09 -7.89
C ILE A 244 -5.43 7.64 -8.02
N VAL A 245 -5.72 6.79 -7.02
CA VAL A 245 -5.37 5.36 -7.07
C VAL A 245 -6.14 4.67 -8.20
N GLU A 246 -7.43 4.93 -8.34
CA GLU A 246 -8.26 4.37 -9.42
C GLU A 246 -7.75 4.81 -10.80
N GLU A 247 -7.34 6.08 -10.96
CA GLU A 247 -6.72 6.58 -12.17
C GLU A 247 -5.48 5.74 -12.55
N TYR A 248 -4.55 5.55 -11.62
CA TYR A 248 -3.33 4.77 -11.90
C TYR A 248 -3.58 3.27 -12.04
N MET A 249 -4.55 2.69 -11.33
CA MET A 249 -5.01 1.33 -11.59
C MET A 249 -5.52 1.17 -13.03
N ASN A 250 -6.24 2.17 -13.55
CA ASN A 250 -6.71 2.18 -14.93
C ASN A 250 -5.55 2.34 -15.93
N GLU A 251 -4.53 3.15 -15.65
CA GLU A 251 -3.35 3.27 -16.51
C GLU A 251 -2.55 1.96 -16.57
N ILE A 252 -2.33 1.30 -15.43
CA ILE A 252 -1.71 -0.03 -15.38
C ILE A 252 -2.56 -1.05 -16.13
N SER A 253 -3.88 -1.00 -16.01
CA SER A 253 -4.79 -1.88 -16.75
C SER A 253 -4.67 -1.72 -18.27
N LYS A 254 -4.45 -0.50 -18.77
CA LYS A 254 -4.22 -0.26 -20.22
C LYS A 254 -2.93 -0.90 -20.71
N ILE A 255 -1.88 -0.92 -19.88
CA ILE A 255 -0.57 -1.49 -20.22
C ILE A 255 -0.62 -3.02 -20.16
N THR A 256 -1.21 -3.56 -19.10
CA THR A 256 -1.13 -4.99 -18.75
C THR A 256 -2.30 -5.81 -19.31
N GLY A 257 -3.47 -5.18 -19.46
CA GLY A 257 -4.74 -5.84 -19.74
C GLY A 257 -5.42 -6.44 -18.50
N ARG A 258 -4.78 -6.38 -17.31
CA ARG A 258 -5.39 -6.78 -16.03
C ARG A 258 -6.16 -5.61 -15.46
N LYS A 259 -7.31 -5.90 -14.84
CA LYS A 259 -8.17 -4.88 -14.25
C LYS A 259 -8.04 -4.91 -12.74
N TYR A 260 -7.89 -3.74 -12.16
CA TYR A 260 -7.84 -3.54 -10.72
C TYR A 260 -8.80 -2.42 -10.33
N GLY A 261 -9.46 -2.58 -9.19
CA GLY A 261 -10.27 -1.57 -8.52
C GLY A 261 -9.85 -1.38 -7.08
N LEU A 262 -10.35 -0.35 -6.43
CA LEU A 262 -10.11 -0.13 -4.99
C LEU A 262 -10.68 -1.29 -4.15
N PHE A 263 -11.79 -1.86 -4.64
CA PHE A 263 -12.50 -3.02 -4.12
C PHE A 263 -12.96 -3.84 -5.31
N ASP A 264 -12.48 -5.07 -5.45
CA ASP A 264 -12.79 -5.93 -6.59
C ASP A 264 -13.80 -6.99 -6.19
N TYR A 265 -14.95 -6.96 -6.87
CA TYR A 265 -15.94 -8.01 -6.71
C TYR A 265 -15.64 -9.21 -7.62
N TYR A 266 -15.77 -10.41 -7.05
CA TYR A 266 -15.63 -11.68 -7.77
C TYR A 266 -16.71 -12.68 -7.34
N GLY A 267 -17.42 -13.31 -8.28
CA GLY A 267 -18.42 -14.35 -7.99
C GLY A 267 -19.73 -14.15 -8.73
N ALA A 268 -20.81 -14.74 -8.19
CA ALA A 268 -22.14 -14.68 -8.78
C ALA A 268 -22.70 -13.25 -8.78
N GLU A 269 -23.27 -12.77 -9.89
CA GLU A 269 -23.86 -11.43 -9.99
C GLU A 269 -25.01 -11.21 -9.00
N ASP A 270 -25.72 -12.29 -8.63
CA ASP A 270 -26.82 -12.30 -7.68
C ASP A 270 -26.43 -12.94 -6.32
N ALA A 271 -25.17 -12.80 -5.92
CA ALA A 271 -24.67 -13.37 -4.67
C ALA A 271 -25.51 -12.92 -3.46
N GLU A 272 -25.88 -13.88 -2.64
CA GLU A 272 -26.61 -13.66 -1.38
C GLU A 272 -25.67 -13.71 -0.15
N ARG A 273 -24.51 -14.35 -0.30
CA ARG A 273 -23.47 -14.49 0.72
C ARG A 273 -22.16 -13.96 0.13
N VAL A 274 -21.56 -12.99 0.79
CA VAL A 274 -20.35 -12.32 0.32
C VAL A 274 -19.27 -12.38 1.40
N ILE A 275 -18.06 -12.77 1.00
CA ILE A 275 -16.87 -12.66 1.83
C ILE A 275 -16.18 -11.35 1.50
N ILE A 276 -15.68 -10.64 2.52
CA ILE A 276 -14.81 -9.48 2.35
C ILE A 276 -13.45 -9.85 2.94
N ALA A 277 -12.40 -9.70 2.15
CA ALA A 277 -11.06 -10.12 2.56
C ALA A 277 -9.98 -9.27 1.90
N MET A 278 -8.76 -9.36 2.43
CA MET A 278 -7.59 -8.60 1.99
C MET A 278 -6.34 -9.50 2.04
N GLY A 279 -5.41 -9.31 1.11
CA GLY A 279 -4.16 -10.08 1.04
C GLY A 279 -4.33 -11.46 0.40
N SER A 280 -3.40 -12.38 0.66
CA SER A 280 -3.26 -13.65 -0.05
C SER A 280 -4.46 -14.60 0.06
N VAL A 281 -5.30 -14.44 1.07
CA VAL A 281 -6.51 -15.25 1.24
C VAL A 281 -7.49 -15.06 0.08
N THR A 282 -7.44 -13.93 -0.63
CA THR A 282 -8.31 -13.62 -1.77
C THR A 282 -8.12 -14.61 -2.92
N GLU A 283 -6.91 -15.10 -3.15
CA GLU A 283 -6.61 -16.10 -4.18
C GLU A 283 -7.33 -17.43 -3.88
N ALA A 284 -7.17 -17.95 -2.65
CA ALA A 284 -7.87 -19.17 -2.22
C ALA A 284 -9.39 -18.98 -2.18
N ALA A 285 -9.87 -17.78 -1.83
CA ALA A 285 -11.29 -17.47 -1.82
C ALA A 285 -11.89 -17.48 -3.23
N ARG A 286 -11.16 -16.99 -4.26
CA ARG A 286 -11.61 -17.06 -5.67
C ARG A 286 -11.82 -18.49 -6.12
N GLU A 287 -10.88 -19.40 -5.85
CA GLU A 287 -11.00 -20.81 -6.16
C GLU A 287 -12.21 -21.47 -5.45
N ALA A 288 -12.41 -21.15 -4.17
CA ALA A 288 -13.56 -21.65 -3.41
C ALA A 288 -14.89 -21.12 -3.98
N ILE A 289 -14.95 -19.87 -4.41
CA ILE A 289 -16.12 -19.26 -5.01
C ILE A 289 -16.44 -19.89 -6.36
N ASP A 290 -15.43 -20.14 -7.21
CA ASP A 290 -15.62 -20.84 -8.49
C ASP A 290 -16.21 -22.23 -8.29
N TYR A 291 -15.66 -22.98 -7.31
CA TYR A 291 -16.21 -24.29 -6.97
C TYR A 291 -17.66 -24.21 -6.50
N LEU A 292 -17.96 -23.35 -5.53
CA LEU A 292 -19.31 -23.20 -4.97
C LEU A 292 -20.33 -22.69 -6.02
N THR A 293 -19.93 -21.74 -6.84
CA THR A 293 -20.77 -21.22 -7.93
C THR A 293 -21.07 -22.31 -8.96
N SER A 294 -20.08 -23.17 -9.26
CA SER A 294 -20.32 -24.35 -10.14
C SER A 294 -21.33 -25.33 -9.57
N GLN A 295 -21.55 -25.34 -8.25
CA GLN A 295 -22.58 -26.13 -7.57
C GLN A 295 -23.94 -25.39 -7.47
N GLY A 296 -24.05 -24.18 -8.03
CA GLY A 296 -25.27 -23.37 -8.00
C GLY A 296 -25.41 -22.48 -6.77
N GLU A 297 -24.37 -22.34 -5.96
CA GLU A 297 -24.39 -21.48 -4.78
C GLU A 297 -24.19 -20.00 -5.17
N LYS A 298 -24.96 -19.12 -4.52
CA LYS A 298 -24.92 -17.65 -4.76
C LYS A 298 -23.94 -17.00 -3.81
N VAL A 299 -22.66 -17.08 -4.14
CA VAL A 299 -21.57 -16.60 -3.31
C VAL A 299 -20.67 -15.64 -4.06
N GLY A 300 -20.00 -14.74 -3.33
CA GLY A 300 -19.06 -13.78 -3.90
C GLY A 300 -17.99 -13.35 -2.90
N LEU A 301 -16.97 -12.70 -3.42
CA LEU A 301 -15.85 -12.10 -2.70
C LEU A 301 -15.77 -10.61 -3.07
N VAL A 302 -15.52 -9.76 -2.07
CA VAL A 302 -14.96 -8.42 -2.29
C VAL A 302 -13.52 -8.44 -1.79
N ALA A 303 -12.57 -8.34 -2.70
CA ALA A 303 -11.16 -8.17 -2.39
C ALA A 303 -10.87 -6.68 -2.15
N VAL A 304 -10.22 -6.36 -1.03
CA VAL A 304 -9.87 -4.99 -0.66
C VAL A 304 -8.43 -4.70 -1.07
N HIS A 305 -8.24 -3.72 -1.96
CA HIS A 305 -6.91 -3.22 -2.33
C HIS A 305 -6.59 -1.91 -1.61
N LEU A 306 -7.41 -0.86 -1.74
CA LEU A 306 -7.19 0.37 -0.98
C LEU A 306 -7.88 0.30 0.38
N TYR A 307 -7.10 -0.01 1.42
CA TYR A 307 -7.61 -0.10 2.80
C TYR A 307 -7.65 1.27 3.49
N ARG A 308 -6.71 2.18 3.21
CA ARG A 308 -6.70 3.57 3.70
C ARG A 308 -6.35 4.54 2.56
N PRO A 309 -7.14 5.61 2.40
CA PRO A 309 -8.43 5.88 3.03
C PRO A 309 -9.50 4.85 2.64
N PHE A 310 -10.33 4.41 3.59
CA PHE A 310 -11.42 3.47 3.32
C PHE A 310 -12.61 4.22 2.70
N SER A 311 -12.83 4.03 1.42
CA SER A 311 -13.90 4.73 0.71
C SER A 311 -15.22 3.97 0.76
N ALA A 312 -16.11 4.36 1.67
CA ALA A 312 -17.44 3.78 1.80
C ALA A 312 -18.22 3.78 0.48
N LYS A 313 -18.10 4.87 -0.31
CA LYS A 313 -18.73 4.99 -1.64
C LYS A 313 -18.33 3.85 -2.58
N HIS A 314 -17.02 3.61 -2.72
CA HIS A 314 -16.51 2.60 -3.64
C HIS A 314 -16.74 1.19 -3.09
N PHE A 315 -16.59 1.00 -1.78
CA PHE A 315 -16.86 -0.26 -1.12
C PHE A 315 -18.32 -0.70 -1.31
N LEU A 316 -19.29 0.15 -0.98
CA LEU A 316 -20.70 -0.17 -1.12
C LEU A 316 -21.14 -0.38 -2.59
N ALA A 317 -20.44 0.28 -3.53
CA ALA A 317 -20.66 0.05 -4.97
C ALA A 317 -20.17 -1.32 -5.45
N ALA A 318 -19.15 -1.88 -4.80
CA ALA A 318 -18.59 -3.20 -5.12
C ALA A 318 -19.42 -4.35 -4.51
N VAL A 319 -20.20 -4.10 -3.46
CA VAL A 319 -21.03 -5.15 -2.83
C VAL A 319 -22.32 -5.36 -3.62
N PRO A 320 -22.65 -6.61 -4.04
CA PRO A 320 -23.92 -6.91 -4.71
C PRO A 320 -25.13 -6.50 -3.84
N LYS A 321 -26.10 -5.85 -4.45
CA LYS A 321 -27.34 -5.44 -3.76
C LYS A 321 -28.19 -6.62 -3.27
N THR A 322 -27.92 -7.81 -3.78
CA THR A 322 -28.57 -9.07 -3.40
C THR A 322 -27.97 -9.69 -2.13
N ALA A 323 -26.83 -9.19 -1.65
CA ALA A 323 -26.15 -9.70 -0.48
C ALA A 323 -27.03 -9.60 0.77
N LYS A 324 -27.25 -10.74 1.42
CA LYS A 324 -28.03 -10.89 2.67
C LYS A 324 -27.14 -11.16 3.87
N THR A 325 -26.00 -11.80 3.63
CA THR A 325 -25.01 -12.16 4.63
C THR A 325 -23.64 -11.77 4.17
N ILE A 326 -22.90 -11.08 5.04
CA ILE A 326 -21.53 -10.65 4.79
C ILE A 326 -20.64 -11.21 5.88
N ALA A 327 -19.59 -11.92 5.47
CA ALA A 327 -18.53 -12.39 6.35
C ALA A 327 -17.25 -11.60 6.07
N VAL A 328 -16.65 -11.03 7.10
CA VAL A 328 -15.37 -10.30 6.97
C VAL A 328 -14.26 -11.19 7.53
N LEU A 329 -13.25 -11.42 6.72
CA LEU A 329 -12.06 -12.18 7.11
C LEU A 329 -10.92 -11.20 7.39
N ASP A 330 -10.68 -10.94 8.66
CA ASP A 330 -9.49 -10.25 9.14
C ASP A 330 -8.34 -11.25 9.34
N ARG A 331 -7.12 -10.84 8.99
CA ARG A 331 -5.90 -11.60 9.26
C ARG A 331 -5.11 -10.98 10.40
N THR A 332 -5.79 -10.61 11.46
CA THR A 332 -5.21 -9.95 12.63
C THR A 332 -6.06 -10.23 13.86
N LYS A 333 -5.50 -9.98 15.04
CA LYS A 333 -6.24 -9.97 16.30
C LYS A 333 -5.91 -8.71 17.08
N GLU A 334 -6.95 -7.91 17.36
CA GLU A 334 -6.85 -6.75 18.24
C GLU A 334 -7.43 -7.09 19.62
N PRO A 335 -6.59 -7.37 20.63
CA PRO A 335 -7.08 -7.76 21.96
C PRO A 335 -7.92 -6.65 22.59
N GLY A 336 -9.13 -7.02 23.05
CA GLY A 336 -10.04 -6.09 23.72
C GLY A 336 -10.95 -5.27 22.80
N ALA A 337 -10.79 -5.34 21.48
CA ALA A 337 -11.69 -4.68 20.53
C ALA A 337 -13.02 -5.47 20.36
N ASN A 338 -14.08 -4.77 19.98
CA ASN A 338 -15.38 -5.35 19.66
C ASN A 338 -15.41 -6.07 18.29
N GLY A 339 -14.33 -5.97 17.54
CA GLY A 339 -14.11 -6.58 16.23
C GLY A 339 -12.75 -6.19 15.70
N GLU A 340 -12.31 -6.87 14.65
CA GLU A 340 -11.04 -6.61 14.01
C GLU A 340 -11.14 -5.41 13.05
N PRO A 341 -10.03 -4.78 12.65
CA PRO A 341 -10.05 -3.50 11.94
C PRO A 341 -10.88 -3.50 10.65
N LEU A 342 -10.72 -4.49 9.76
CA LEU A 342 -11.48 -4.54 8.51
C LEU A 342 -12.98 -4.74 8.79
N TYR A 343 -13.32 -5.63 9.74
CA TYR A 343 -14.70 -5.84 10.14
C TYR A 343 -15.35 -4.56 10.65
N LEU A 344 -14.64 -3.77 11.46
CA LEU A 344 -15.17 -2.52 12.01
C LEU A 344 -15.40 -1.48 10.93
N ASP A 345 -14.48 -1.32 9.97
CA ASP A 345 -14.63 -0.40 8.84
C ASP A 345 -15.81 -0.80 7.93
N VAL A 346 -15.93 -2.09 7.62
CA VAL A 346 -17.07 -2.63 6.85
C VAL A 346 -18.39 -2.38 7.56
N LYS A 347 -18.44 -2.68 8.86
CA LYS A 347 -19.65 -2.46 9.68
C LYS A 347 -20.04 -1.01 9.70
N ASP A 348 -19.10 -0.09 9.85
CA ASP A 348 -19.36 1.36 9.86
C ASP A 348 -19.94 1.83 8.53
N CYS A 349 -19.44 1.36 7.40
CA CYS A 349 -19.99 1.68 6.08
C CYS A 349 -21.46 1.29 5.94
N PHE A 350 -21.85 0.10 6.41
CA PHE A 350 -23.24 -0.33 6.36
C PHE A 350 -24.10 0.42 7.37
N TYR A 351 -23.59 0.69 8.57
CA TYR A 351 -24.31 1.48 9.58
C TYR A 351 -24.60 2.90 9.08
N GLY A 352 -23.61 3.58 8.51
CA GLY A 352 -23.78 4.90 7.91
C GLY A 352 -24.80 4.92 6.76
N ALA A 353 -24.83 3.88 5.92
CA ALA A 353 -25.81 3.73 4.85
C ALA A 353 -27.24 3.51 5.38
N CYS A 354 -27.40 2.82 6.53
CA CYS A 354 -28.72 2.59 7.15
C CYS A 354 -29.27 3.82 7.86
N LEU A 355 -28.40 4.65 8.46
CA LEU A 355 -28.85 5.88 9.16
C LEU A 355 -29.47 6.92 8.22
N LEU A 356 -29.19 6.85 6.93
CA LEU A 356 -29.86 7.68 5.92
C LEU A 356 -31.37 7.40 5.83
N TYR A 357 -31.87 6.30 6.41
CA TYR A 357 -33.31 5.97 6.46
C TYR A 357 -34.02 6.40 7.76
N THR A 358 -33.30 6.93 8.73
CA THR A 358 -33.87 7.28 10.04
C THR A 358 -33.94 8.79 10.27
N SER A 359 -33.66 9.61 9.26
CA SER A 359 -33.71 11.07 9.34
C SER A 359 -34.88 11.69 8.58
N ASP A 360 -36.03 11.02 8.60
CA ASP A 360 -37.34 11.63 8.21
C ASP A 360 -38.11 12.12 9.44
#